data_f30d5a9ac2438485ae1f59443bb9d9b0
#
_entry.id   f30d5a9ac2438485ae1f59443bb9d9b0
#
_cell.length_a   1.000
_cell.length_b   1.000
_cell.length_c   1.000
_cell.angle_alpha   90.00
_cell.angle_beta   90.00
_cell.angle_gamma   90.00
#
_symmetry.space_group_name_H-M   'P 1'
#
loop_
_entity.id
_entity.type
_entity.pdbx_description
1 polymer ?
#
loop_
_entity_poly.entity_id
_entity_poly.type
_entity_poly.pdbx_seq_one_letter_code
_entity_poly.pdbx_strand_id
1 'polypeptide(L)'
;MFERKIFSQHYEGAVKPFKIIGNVYFVGCIPASSHLIDTGDGLILIDTGYEDTLFMLVDSVYRLGFQLSDIKYIIHTHWHSDHTAATMGLVALTGAKTFIGHKDAENAKTYFVPDEVLRTGDRICLGNTEIDILETPGHTKGCISLFFNTEANGKTYRVGMFGGAGVNTLTPGHYEYPDCVADYLNSLKQLRQENVDVFIGNHVWNNDTCKKGELLLRGEKNYFIDADIWHTFLNFCEQRVKNVNGI
;
A
#
# COMPACT_ATOMS: atom_id res chain seq x y z
N MET A 1 16.18 12.06 -0.15
CA MET A 1 15.02 12.23 0.77
C MET A 1 13.87 12.67 -0.10
N PHE A 2 12.85 11.85 -0.18
CA PHE A 2 11.73 12.09 -1.09
C PHE A 2 10.82 13.15 -0.49
N GLU A 3 10.62 14.23 -1.22
CA GLU A 3 9.87 15.39 -0.74
C GLU A 3 8.37 15.13 -0.91
N ARG A 4 7.60 15.21 0.18
CA ARG A 4 6.15 15.10 0.14
C ARG A 4 5.60 16.37 -0.51
N LYS A 5 5.00 16.25 -1.70
CA LYS A 5 4.23 17.35 -2.30
C LYS A 5 2.91 17.52 -1.55
N ILE A 6 2.60 18.75 -1.18
CA ILE A 6 1.30 19.13 -0.59
C ILE A 6 0.48 19.76 -1.71
N PHE A 7 -0.76 19.30 -1.86
CA PHE A 7 -1.72 19.79 -2.84
C PHE A 7 -2.86 20.50 -2.11
N SER A 8 -3.47 21.50 -2.74
CA SER A 8 -4.66 22.14 -2.23
C SER A 8 -5.89 21.24 -2.38
N GLN A 9 -5.89 20.42 -3.43
CA GLN A 9 -6.88 19.37 -3.69
C GLN A 9 -6.15 18.07 -4.06
N HIS A 10 -6.60 16.92 -3.59
CA HIS A 10 -5.90 15.65 -3.82
C HIS A 10 -5.82 15.27 -5.30
N TYR A 11 -6.84 15.63 -6.10
CA TYR A 11 -6.86 15.36 -7.55
C TYR A 11 -5.80 16.12 -8.36
N GLU A 12 -5.17 17.17 -7.82
CA GLU A 12 -4.03 17.84 -8.46
C GLU A 12 -2.79 16.92 -8.56
N GLY A 13 -2.77 15.86 -7.75
CA GLY A 13 -1.73 14.84 -7.74
C GLY A 13 -1.95 13.69 -8.71
N ALA A 14 -2.64 13.89 -9.83
CA ALA A 14 -2.90 12.85 -10.83
C ALA A 14 -1.61 12.20 -11.36
N VAL A 15 -1.60 10.88 -11.48
CA VAL A 15 -0.52 10.07 -12.04
C VAL A 15 -1.10 9.18 -13.12
N LYS A 16 -0.42 9.08 -14.27
CA LYS A 16 -0.79 8.10 -15.29
C LYS A 16 -0.57 6.69 -14.73
N PRO A 17 -1.57 5.78 -14.79
CA PRO A 17 -1.39 4.42 -14.31
C PRO A 17 -0.36 3.67 -15.17
N PHE A 18 0.34 2.73 -14.55
CA PHE A 18 1.36 1.93 -15.25
C PHE A 18 1.53 0.56 -14.61
N LYS A 19 2.00 -0.39 -15.42
CA LYS A 19 2.43 -1.71 -14.94
C LYS A 19 3.78 -1.56 -14.24
N ILE A 20 3.87 -2.01 -12.97
CA ILE A 20 5.12 -2.02 -12.19
C ILE A 20 5.99 -3.21 -12.63
N ILE A 21 5.42 -4.42 -12.52
CA ILE A 21 6.09 -5.68 -12.89
C ILE A 21 5.04 -6.80 -12.97
N GLY A 22 5.25 -7.79 -13.84
CA GLY A 22 4.39 -8.98 -13.90
C GLY A 22 2.91 -8.64 -14.00
N ASN A 23 2.17 -8.93 -12.93
CA ASN A 23 0.73 -8.68 -12.79
C ASN A 23 0.40 -7.53 -11.81
N VAL A 24 1.39 -6.69 -11.44
CA VAL A 24 1.26 -5.61 -10.46
C VAL A 24 1.25 -4.26 -11.15
N TYR A 25 0.29 -3.40 -10.81
CA TYR A 25 0.07 -2.08 -11.40
C TYR A 25 -0.05 -0.99 -10.33
N PHE A 26 0.40 0.23 -10.66
CA PHE A 26 0.09 1.44 -9.91
C PHE A 26 -1.14 2.11 -10.50
N VAL A 27 -2.13 2.42 -9.65
CA VAL A 27 -3.41 3.05 -10.04
C VAL A 27 -3.79 4.25 -9.17
N GLY A 28 -2.94 4.61 -8.20
CA GLY A 28 -3.17 5.71 -7.27
C GLY A 28 -2.82 7.09 -7.80
N CYS A 29 -2.66 8.02 -6.88
CA CYS A 29 -2.22 9.39 -7.13
C CYS A 29 -1.05 9.77 -6.21
N ILE A 30 -0.48 10.99 -6.36
CA ILE A 30 0.66 11.41 -5.52
C ILE A 30 0.28 11.46 -4.03
N PRO A 31 -0.89 11.99 -3.60
CA PRO A 31 -1.27 12.02 -2.19
C PRO A 31 -1.49 10.64 -1.57
N ALA A 32 -1.96 9.64 -2.35
CA ALA A 32 -2.31 8.31 -1.87
C ALA A 32 -2.01 7.25 -2.93
N SER A 33 -1.17 6.27 -2.58
CA SER A 33 -0.88 5.15 -3.46
C SER A 33 -2.01 4.13 -3.43
N SER A 34 -2.36 3.60 -4.60
CA SER A 34 -3.19 2.40 -4.75
C SER A 34 -2.54 1.47 -5.74
N HIS A 35 -2.61 0.17 -5.49
CA HIS A 35 -2.02 -0.84 -6.36
C HIS A 35 -3.05 -1.88 -6.76
N LEU A 36 -2.97 -2.32 -8.01
CA LEU A 36 -3.86 -3.34 -8.56
C LEU A 36 -3.05 -4.59 -8.90
N ILE A 37 -3.58 -5.75 -8.58
CA ILE A 37 -2.96 -7.05 -8.88
C ILE A 37 -3.94 -7.85 -9.73
N ASP A 38 -3.52 -8.21 -10.95
CA ASP A 38 -4.28 -9.09 -11.84
C ASP A 38 -3.98 -10.55 -11.50
N THR A 39 -4.95 -11.25 -10.95
CA THR A 39 -4.78 -12.62 -10.46
C THR A 39 -5.18 -13.69 -11.49
N GLY A 40 -5.63 -13.28 -12.67
CA GLY A 40 -6.20 -14.17 -13.67
C GLY A 40 -7.67 -14.53 -13.44
N ASP A 41 -8.13 -14.55 -12.18
CA ASP A 41 -9.53 -14.82 -11.80
C ASP A 41 -10.22 -13.58 -11.19
N GLY A 42 -9.69 -12.41 -11.48
CA GLY A 42 -10.15 -11.12 -10.98
C GLY A 42 -9.00 -10.28 -10.47
N LEU A 43 -9.34 -9.13 -9.88
CA LEU A 43 -8.37 -8.14 -9.42
C LEU A 43 -8.42 -8.02 -7.90
N ILE A 44 -7.24 -7.84 -7.29
CA ILE A 44 -7.08 -7.40 -5.91
C ILE A 44 -6.61 -5.94 -5.95
N LEU A 45 -7.32 -5.06 -5.25
CA LEU A 45 -6.90 -3.67 -5.04
C LEU A 45 -6.31 -3.52 -3.64
N ILE A 46 -5.19 -2.84 -3.51
CA ILE A 46 -4.58 -2.44 -2.24
C ILE A 46 -4.77 -0.94 -2.07
N ASP A 47 -5.49 -0.53 -1.04
CA ASP A 47 -5.90 0.82 -0.67
C ASP A 47 -6.74 1.53 -1.76
N THR A 48 -7.69 2.37 -1.33
CA THR A 48 -8.65 3.04 -2.23
C THR A 48 -8.38 4.54 -2.41
N GLY A 49 -7.52 5.13 -1.58
CA GLY A 49 -7.26 6.56 -1.60
C GLY A 49 -8.36 7.40 -0.92
N TYR A 50 -8.31 8.71 -1.17
CA TYR A 50 -9.31 9.67 -0.69
C TYR A 50 -10.62 9.59 -1.49
N GLU A 51 -11.72 9.99 -0.87
CA GLU A 51 -13.04 10.02 -1.51
C GLU A 51 -13.06 10.89 -2.78
N ASP A 52 -12.43 12.07 -2.72
CA ASP A 52 -12.34 13.01 -3.85
C ASP A 52 -11.40 12.57 -4.97
N THR A 53 -10.68 11.45 -4.81
CA THR A 53 -9.83 10.84 -5.85
C THR A 53 -10.40 9.55 -6.45
N LEU A 54 -11.59 9.11 -6.02
CA LEU A 54 -12.22 7.89 -6.53
C LEU A 54 -12.33 7.86 -8.06
N PHE A 55 -12.71 8.99 -8.68
CA PHE A 55 -12.83 9.08 -10.13
C PHE A 55 -11.51 8.83 -10.87
N MET A 56 -10.37 9.19 -10.25
CA MET A 56 -9.03 8.95 -10.81
C MET A 56 -8.65 7.47 -10.74
N LEU A 57 -9.00 6.81 -9.64
CA LEU A 57 -8.81 5.37 -9.49
C LEU A 57 -9.64 4.61 -10.54
N VAL A 58 -10.90 4.98 -10.71
CA VAL A 58 -11.81 4.41 -11.72
C VAL A 58 -11.25 4.62 -13.14
N ASP A 59 -10.81 5.83 -13.49
CA ASP A 59 -10.18 6.13 -14.78
C ASP A 59 -8.90 5.29 -14.98
N SER A 60 -8.09 5.13 -13.93
CA SER A 60 -6.86 4.35 -13.97
C SER A 60 -7.13 2.86 -14.27
N VAL A 61 -8.15 2.26 -13.66
CA VAL A 61 -8.57 0.88 -13.93
C VAL A 61 -8.95 0.69 -15.40
N TYR A 62 -9.79 1.59 -15.94
CA TYR A 62 -10.20 1.53 -17.35
C TYR A 62 -9.04 1.77 -18.33
N ARG A 63 -8.13 2.69 -18.03
CA ARG A 63 -6.95 2.95 -18.87
C ARG A 63 -5.99 1.77 -18.97
N LEU A 64 -5.98 0.89 -17.96
CA LEU A 64 -5.21 -0.35 -17.99
C LEU A 64 -5.94 -1.47 -18.73
N GLY A 65 -7.20 -1.26 -19.17
CA GLY A 65 -8.00 -2.24 -19.92
C GLY A 65 -8.85 -3.15 -19.05
N PHE A 66 -8.91 -2.90 -17.75
CA PHE A 66 -9.72 -3.68 -16.80
C PHE A 66 -11.13 -3.07 -16.65
N GLN A 67 -12.04 -3.88 -16.07
CA GLN A 67 -13.38 -3.44 -15.68
C GLN A 67 -13.46 -3.32 -14.16
N LEU A 68 -14.30 -2.42 -13.64
CA LEU A 68 -14.51 -2.30 -12.19
C LEU A 68 -15.10 -3.60 -11.61
N SER A 69 -15.96 -4.29 -12.34
CA SER A 69 -16.53 -5.59 -11.95
C SER A 69 -15.49 -6.70 -11.77
N ASP A 70 -14.26 -6.51 -12.29
CA ASP A 70 -13.17 -7.47 -12.11
C ASP A 70 -12.53 -7.36 -10.73
N ILE A 71 -12.66 -6.21 -10.02
CA ILE A 71 -12.16 -6.04 -8.65
C ILE A 71 -13.02 -6.89 -7.71
N LYS A 72 -12.41 -7.95 -7.17
CA LYS A 72 -13.06 -8.90 -6.26
C LYS A 72 -12.72 -8.61 -4.80
N TYR A 73 -11.49 -8.16 -4.54
CA TYR A 73 -10.99 -7.91 -3.19
C TYR A 73 -10.38 -6.51 -3.11
N ILE A 74 -10.61 -5.86 -1.96
CA ILE A 74 -9.98 -4.61 -1.56
C ILE A 74 -9.30 -4.85 -0.22
N ILE A 75 -7.98 -4.73 -0.16
CA ILE A 75 -7.18 -4.90 1.06
C ILE A 75 -6.71 -3.52 1.50
N HIS A 76 -6.97 -3.16 2.75
CA HIS A 76 -6.51 -1.89 3.31
C HIS A 76 -5.28 -2.10 4.19
N THR A 77 -4.23 -1.31 3.95
CA THR A 77 -3.00 -1.36 4.75
C THR A 77 -3.23 -0.87 6.18
N HIS A 78 -4.10 0.13 6.35
CA HIS A 78 -4.55 0.67 7.64
C HIS A 78 -5.78 1.59 7.44
N TRP A 79 -6.39 2.09 8.55
CA TRP A 79 -7.69 2.76 8.52
C TRP A 79 -7.70 4.23 8.11
N HIS A 80 -6.57 4.93 7.95
CA HIS A 80 -6.55 6.36 7.65
C HIS A 80 -7.24 6.71 6.33
N SER A 81 -7.76 7.94 6.26
CA SER A 81 -8.62 8.43 5.16
C SER A 81 -7.98 8.34 3.78
N ASP A 82 -6.67 8.55 3.70
CA ASP A 82 -5.90 8.47 2.45
C ASP A 82 -5.72 7.03 1.93
N HIS A 83 -6.18 6.03 2.68
CA HIS A 83 -6.17 4.62 2.30
C HIS A 83 -7.57 4.02 2.19
N THR A 84 -8.58 4.64 2.85
CA THR A 84 -9.89 4.00 3.03
C THR A 84 -11.09 4.85 2.63
N ALA A 85 -10.96 6.17 2.48
CA ALA A 85 -12.13 7.04 2.34
C ALA A 85 -12.95 6.80 1.05
N ALA A 86 -12.34 6.30 -0.03
CA ALA A 86 -13.06 5.98 -1.26
C ALA A 86 -13.72 4.58 -1.26
N THR A 87 -13.56 3.79 -0.20
CA THR A 87 -13.94 2.37 -0.16
C THR A 87 -15.42 2.16 -0.43
N MET A 88 -16.32 2.88 0.25
CA MET A 88 -17.76 2.69 0.07
C MET A 88 -18.23 2.99 -1.35
N GLY A 89 -17.68 4.08 -1.95
CA GLY A 89 -17.97 4.41 -3.35
C GLY A 89 -17.49 3.32 -4.30
N LEU A 90 -16.31 2.77 -4.06
CA LEU A 90 -15.75 1.70 -4.88
C LEU A 90 -16.51 0.37 -4.69
N VAL A 91 -16.85 -0.01 -3.46
CA VAL A 91 -17.66 -1.21 -3.18
C VAL A 91 -19.01 -1.13 -3.87
N ALA A 92 -19.68 0.04 -3.87
CA ALA A 92 -20.94 0.23 -4.58
C ALA A 92 -20.81 0.01 -6.10
N LEU A 93 -19.65 0.28 -6.69
CA LEU A 93 -19.38 0.10 -8.12
C LEU A 93 -18.90 -1.32 -8.48
N THR A 94 -18.28 -2.04 -7.54
CA THR A 94 -17.57 -3.29 -7.82
C THR A 94 -18.24 -4.52 -7.19
N GLY A 95 -18.89 -4.34 -6.03
CA GLY A 95 -19.32 -5.44 -5.16
C GLY A 95 -18.14 -6.17 -4.50
N ALA A 96 -16.95 -5.57 -4.48
CA ALA A 96 -15.75 -6.19 -3.94
C ALA A 96 -15.84 -6.43 -2.43
N LYS A 97 -15.25 -7.54 -1.97
CA LYS A 97 -15.09 -7.87 -0.56
C LYS A 97 -13.92 -7.09 0.04
N THR A 98 -14.11 -6.56 1.25
CA THR A 98 -13.16 -5.66 1.91
C THR A 98 -12.44 -6.34 3.08
N PHE A 99 -11.13 -6.04 3.21
CA PHE A 99 -10.26 -6.60 4.23
C PHE A 99 -9.45 -5.49 4.90
N ILE A 100 -9.20 -5.64 6.21
CA ILE A 100 -8.31 -4.73 6.97
C ILE A 100 -7.70 -5.47 8.18
N GLY A 101 -6.58 -4.99 8.71
CA GLY A 101 -5.99 -5.51 9.95
C GLY A 101 -6.96 -5.44 11.13
N HIS A 102 -7.06 -6.51 11.91
CA HIS A 102 -8.14 -6.70 12.89
C HIS A 102 -8.22 -5.57 13.95
N LYS A 103 -7.09 -4.96 14.30
CA LYS A 103 -7.06 -3.89 15.31
C LYS A 103 -7.48 -2.52 14.76
N ASP A 104 -7.55 -2.37 13.43
CA ASP A 104 -8.03 -1.16 12.77
C ASP A 104 -9.52 -1.26 12.38
N ALA A 105 -10.14 -2.44 12.50
CA ALA A 105 -11.51 -2.68 12.05
C ALA A 105 -12.54 -1.74 12.69
N GLU A 106 -12.37 -1.39 13.96
CA GLU A 106 -13.29 -0.46 14.64
C GLU A 106 -13.16 0.96 14.11
N ASN A 107 -11.93 1.44 13.93
CA ASN A 107 -11.66 2.78 13.40
C ASN A 107 -12.07 2.90 11.92
N ALA A 108 -11.94 1.82 11.15
CA ALA A 108 -12.35 1.74 9.74
C ALA A 108 -13.85 2.00 9.55
N LYS A 109 -14.70 1.76 10.56
CA LYS A 109 -16.14 2.04 10.51
C LYS A 109 -16.47 3.51 10.27
N THR A 110 -15.50 4.41 10.43
CA THR A 110 -15.63 5.82 10.00
C THR A 110 -15.86 5.92 8.49
N TYR A 111 -15.32 4.98 7.70
CA TYR A 111 -15.35 5.01 6.24
C TYR A 111 -16.11 3.81 5.65
N PHE A 112 -15.97 2.60 6.22
CA PHE A 112 -16.64 1.39 5.76
C PHE A 112 -16.66 0.33 6.86
N VAL A 113 -17.58 -0.61 6.77
CA VAL A 113 -17.58 -1.79 7.63
C VAL A 113 -16.84 -2.90 6.90
N PRO A 114 -15.69 -3.39 7.40
CA PRO A 114 -14.94 -4.45 6.71
C PRO A 114 -15.71 -5.78 6.72
N ASP A 115 -15.66 -6.50 5.60
CA ASP A 115 -16.25 -7.84 5.49
C ASP A 115 -15.42 -8.87 6.27
N GLU A 116 -14.09 -8.73 6.25
CA GLU A 116 -13.17 -9.60 7.01
C GLU A 116 -12.02 -8.82 7.62
N VAL A 117 -11.46 -9.38 8.70
CA VAL A 117 -10.31 -8.85 9.42
C VAL A 117 -9.13 -9.80 9.30
N LEU A 118 -7.92 -9.22 9.21
CA LEU A 118 -6.67 -9.94 8.96
C LEU A 118 -5.74 -9.89 10.15
N ARG A 119 -4.95 -10.97 10.31
CA ARG A 119 -3.92 -11.15 11.34
C ARG A 119 -2.63 -11.69 10.72
N THR A 120 -1.54 -11.61 11.47
CA THR A 120 -0.29 -12.28 11.08
C THR A 120 -0.51 -13.76 10.84
N GLY A 121 -0.06 -14.25 9.69
CA GLY A 121 -0.19 -15.63 9.25
C GLY A 121 -1.42 -15.93 8.40
N ASP A 122 -2.37 -15.00 8.31
CA ASP A 122 -3.46 -15.11 7.34
C ASP A 122 -2.90 -14.97 5.92
N ARG A 123 -3.63 -15.57 4.96
CA ARG A 123 -3.31 -15.51 3.55
C ARG A 123 -4.56 -15.22 2.74
N ILE A 124 -4.46 -14.24 1.84
CA ILE A 124 -5.52 -13.95 0.86
C ILE A 124 -5.15 -14.62 -0.45
N CYS A 125 -6.06 -15.46 -0.96
CA CYS A 125 -5.89 -16.18 -2.21
C CYS A 125 -6.97 -15.75 -3.21
N LEU A 126 -6.56 -15.42 -4.44
CA LEU A 126 -7.44 -15.22 -5.58
C LEU A 126 -6.66 -15.58 -6.85
N GLY A 127 -7.23 -16.43 -7.69
CA GLY A 127 -6.59 -16.91 -8.91
C GLY A 127 -5.20 -17.47 -8.64
N ASN A 128 -4.19 -16.93 -9.32
CA ASN A 128 -2.78 -17.35 -9.20
C ASN A 128 -1.99 -16.55 -8.14
N THR A 129 -2.66 -15.73 -7.34
CA THR A 129 -1.99 -14.84 -6.38
C THR A 129 -2.33 -15.23 -4.94
N GLU A 130 -1.29 -15.37 -4.12
CA GLU A 130 -1.39 -15.55 -2.67
C GLU A 130 -0.65 -14.40 -1.98
N ILE A 131 -1.33 -13.68 -1.08
CA ILE A 131 -0.77 -12.54 -0.33
C ILE A 131 -0.65 -12.95 1.14
N ASP A 132 0.59 -13.02 1.64
CA ASP A 132 0.90 -13.26 3.04
C ASP A 132 0.71 -11.96 3.84
N ILE A 133 0.09 -12.06 5.02
CA ILE A 133 -0.22 -10.94 5.90
C ILE A 133 0.71 -10.95 7.11
N LEU A 134 1.31 -9.79 7.39
CA LEU A 134 2.08 -9.52 8.60
C LEU A 134 1.52 -8.28 9.29
N GLU A 135 1.06 -8.39 10.55
CA GLU A 135 0.71 -7.23 11.36
C GLU A 135 1.97 -6.45 11.69
N THR A 136 1.96 -5.16 11.36
CA THR A 136 3.08 -4.24 11.58
C THR A 136 2.58 -2.99 12.31
N PRO A 137 2.14 -3.13 13.58
CA PRO A 137 1.61 -2.03 14.37
C PRO A 137 2.65 -0.93 14.58
N GLY A 138 2.16 0.28 14.81
CA GLY A 138 2.95 1.47 15.07
C GLY A 138 2.24 2.70 14.53
N HIS A 139 2.25 2.92 13.23
CA HIS A 139 1.56 4.04 12.57
C HIS A 139 0.05 4.06 12.87
N THR A 140 -0.61 2.91 12.77
CA THR A 140 -1.85 2.58 13.47
C THR A 140 -1.66 1.24 14.20
N LYS A 141 -2.61 0.91 15.08
CA LYS A 141 -2.52 -0.33 15.85
C LYS A 141 -2.77 -1.58 15.01
N GLY A 142 -3.53 -1.44 13.93
CA GLY A 142 -3.92 -2.52 13.02
C GLY A 142 -3.24 -2.48 11.65
N CYS A 143 -2.16 -1.70 11.47
CA CYS A 143 -1.39 -1.74 10.24
C CYS A 143 -1.00 -3.16 9.85
N ILE A 144 -1.12 -3.48 8.57
CA ILE A 144 -0.64 -4.72 7.97
C ILE A 144 0.33 -4.45 6.84
N SER A 145 1.31 -5.31 6.72
CA SER A 145 2.25 -5.39 5.59
C SER A 145 1.94 -6.61 4.75
N LEU A 146 2.17 -6.50 3.45
CA LEU A 146 1.73 -7.46 2.45
C LEU A 146 2.95 -8.00 1.69
N PHE A 147 2.99 -9.33 1.50
CA PHE A 147 4.06 -9.98 0.75
C PHE A 147 3.47 -11.01 -0.21
N PHE A 148 3.88 -10.98 -1.47
CA PHE A 148 3.41 -11.92 -2.48
C PHE A 148 4.44 -12.07 -3.59
N ASN A 149 4.27 -13.10 -4.43
CA ASN A 149 5.13 -13.32 -5.57
C ASN A 149 4.45 -12.86 -6.87
N THR A 150 5.27 -12.38 -7.80
CA THR A 150 4.88 -12.08 -9.17
C THR A 150 5.90 -12.64 -10.15
N GLU A 151 5.48 -12.96 -11.36
CA GLU A 151 6.36 -13.49 -12.40
C GLU A 151 6.55 -12.47 -13.53
N ALA A 152 7.79 -12.29 -13.96
CA ALA A 152 8.12 -11.49 -15.11
C ALA A 152 9.37 -12.06 -15.83
N ASN A 153 9.30 -12.19 -17.14
CA ASN A 153 10.40 -12.69 -17.99
C ASN A 153 10.96 -14.05 -17.51
N GLY A 154 10.08 -14.96 -17.06
CA GLY A 154 10.44 -16.30 -16.60
C GLY A 154 11.14 -16.33 -15.23
N LYS A 155 11.11 -15.23 -14.48
CA LYS A 155 11.65 -15.13 -13.13
C LYS A 155 10.56 -14.73 -12.14
N THR A 156 10.57 -15.34 -10.96
CA THR A 156 9.72 -14.98 -9.83
C THR A 156 10.40 -13.88 -9.01
N TYR A 157 9.62 -12.89 -8.61
CA TYR A 157 10.03 -11.76 -7.75
C TYR A 157 9.14 -11.69 -6.52
N ARG A 158 9.73 -11.54 -5.34
CA ARG A 158 9.00 -11.26 -4.10
C ARG A 158 8.66 -9.77 -4.01
N VAL A 159 7.39 -9.45 -3.99
CA VAL A 159 6.87 -8.09 -3.80
C VAL A 159 6.59 -7.88 -2.33
N GLY A 160 6.96 -6.71 -1.79
CA GLY A 160 6.67 -6.32 -0.41
C GLY A 160 6.12 -4.91 -0.29
N MET A 161 5.20 -4.72 0.66
CA MET A 161 4.66 -3.41 1.05
C MET A 161 4.68 -3.28 2.57
N PHE A 162 5.28 -2.19 3.08
CA PHE A 162 5.13 -1.78 4.47
C PHE A 162 3.92 -0.87 4.59
N GLY A 163 2.83 -1.36 5.18
CA GLY A 163 1.55 -0.67 5.19
C GLY A 163 1.46 0.57 6.07
N GLY A 164 2.34 0.71 7.06
CA GLY A 164 2.31 1.80 8.04
C GLY A 164 3.63 2.53 8.21
N ALA A 165 4.27 2.99 7.12
CA ALA A 165 5.60 3.59 7.15
C ALA A 165 5.67 5.03 7.68
N GLY A 166 4.54 5.73 7.80
CA GLY A 166 4.46 7.12 8.29
C GLY A 166 4.85 7.24 9.77
N VAL A 167 5.46 8.38 10.16
CA VAL A 167 5.86 8.66 11.55
C VAL A 167 5.06 9.82 12.18
N ASN A 168 4.08 10.38 11.48
CA ASN A 168 3.25 11.49 11.97
C ASN A 168 2.47 11.12 13.25
N THR A 169 1.99 9.89 13.34
CA THR A 169 1.28 9.31 14.49
C THR A 169 2.23 8.71 15.55
N LEU A 170 3.55 8.84 15.35
CA LEU A 170 4.62 8.36 16.22
C LEU A 170 5.44 9.52 16.81
N THR A 171 4.96 10.75 16.64
CA THR A 171 5.64 11.97 17.10
C THR A 171 5.12 12.40 18.46
N PRO A 172 5.97 12.89 19.39
CA PRO A 172 5.54 13.38 20.69
C PRO A 172 4.36 14.38 20.58
N GLY A 173 3.31 14.14 21.34
CA GLY A 173 2.07 14.93 21.30
C GLY A 173 1.05 14.47 20.24
N HIS A 174 1.40 13.52 19.38
CA HIS A 174 0.54 12.99 18.29
C HIS A 174 0.57 11.47 18.21
N TYR A 175 0.83 10.78 19.33
CA TYR A 175 0.84 9.32 19.37
C TYR A 175 -0.56 8.76 19.12
N GLU A 176 -0.67 7.83 18.17
CA GLU A 176 -1.92 7.12 17.86
C GLU A 176 -2.41 6.33 19.10
N TYR A 177 -1.47 5.70 19.82
CA TYR A 177 -1.71 4.99 21.07
C TYR A 177 -0.41 4.91 21.90
N PRO A 178 -0.45 4.56 23.20
CA PRO A 178 0.68 4.71 24.13
C PRO A 178 1.98 4.02 23.69
N ASP A 179 1.91 2.79 23.16
CA ASP A 179 3.09 1.96 22.84
C ASP A 179 3.47 2.00 21.35
N CYS A 180 2.90 2.92 20.56
CA CYS A 180 3.05 2.95 19.10
C CYS A 180 4.51 3.00 18.62
N VAL A 181 5.40 3.70 19.31
CA VAL A 181 6.83 3.78 18.95
C VAL A 181 7.53 2.44 19.17
N ALA A 182 7.27 1.78 20.29
CA ALA A 182 7.85 0.47 20.59
C ALA A 182 7.35 -0.59 19.60
N ASP A 183 6.06 -0.59 19.30
CA ASP A 183 5.44 -1.48 18.32
C ASP A 183 6.03 -1.25 16.92
N TYR A 184 6.20 0.01 16.50
CA TYR A 184 6.80 0.35 15.21
C TYR A 184 8.24 -0.19 15.08
N LEU A 185 9.06 0.01 16.12
CA LEU A 185 10.43 -0.51 16.13
C LEU A 185 10.47 -2.04 16.10
N ASN A 186 9.53 -2.71 16.76
CA ASN A 186 9.40 -4.17 16.70
C ASN A 186 8.91 -4.64 15.31
N SER A 187 7.98 -3.93 14.70
CA SER A 187 7.53 -4.16 13.33
C SER A 187 8.68 -4.07 12.34
N LEU A 188 9.54 -3.06 12.46
CA LEU A 188 10.74 -2.94 11.61
C LEU A 188 11.70 -4.13 11.77
N LYS A 189 11.85 -4.70 12.99
CA LYS A 189 12.67 -5.91 13.20
C LYS A 189 12.08 -7.13 12.49
N GLN A 190 10.75 -7.29 12.48
CA GLN A 190 10.07 -8.37 11.78
C GLN A 190 10.20 -8.19 10.26
N LEU A 191 9.93 -6.99 9.75
CA LEU A 191 10.02 -6.65 8.33
C LEU A 191 11.41 -6.92 7.73
N ARG A 192 12.49 -6.82 8.54
CA ARG A 192 13.86 -7.14 8.10
C ARG A 192 14.10 -8.61 7.85
N GLN A 193 13.21 -9.50 8.28
CA GLN A 193 13.31 -10.93 7.97
C GLN A 193 12.79 -11.27 6.57
N GLU A 194 12.05 -10.34 5.95
CA GLU A 194 11.51 -10.53 4.61
C GLU A 194 12.54 -10.15 3.54
N ASN A 195 12.71 -11.05 2.57
CA ASN A 195 13.50 -10.79 1.37
C ASN A 195 12.57 -10.25 0.28
N VAL A 196 12.74 -8.98 -0.09
CA VAL A 196 11.90 -8.28 -1.06
C VAL A 196 12.73 -7.88 -2.26
N ASP A 197 12.34 -8.36 -3.46
CA ASP A 197 12.96 -7.97 -4.72
C ASP A 197 12.36 -6.68 -5.29
N VAL A 198 11.06 -6.46 -5.01
CA VAL A 198 10.27 -5.34 -5.52
C VAL A 198 9.49 -4.69 -4.39
N PHE A 199 9.96 -3.54 -3.95
CA PHE A 199 9.26 -2.76 -2.93
C PHE A 199 8.21 -1.84 -3.59
N ILE A 200 6.95 -1.99 -3.20
CA ILE A 200 5.85 -1.08 -3.53
C ILE A 200 5.45 -0.28 -2.28
N GLY A 201 5.42 1.05 -2.41
CA GLY A 201 5.14 1.94 -1.28
C GLY A 201 3.65 2.23 -1.13
N ASN A 202 3.14 2.26 0.10
CA ASN A 202 1.79 2.77 0.37
C ASN A 202 1.67 4.29 0.16
N HIS A 203 2.80 4.97 -0.03
CA HIS A 203 2.90 6.33 -0.55
C HIS A 203 3.98 6.43 -1.61
N VAL A 204 3.79 7.27 -2.61
CA VAL A 204 4.72 7.42 -3.75
C VAL A 204 6.13 7.85 -3.34
N TRP A 205 6.28 8.57 -2.23
CA TRP A 205 7.58 9.01 -1.73
C TRP A 205 8.37 7.93 -0.97
N ASN A 206 7.78 6.77 -0.69
CA ASN A 206 8.47 5.69 0.01
C ASN A 206 9.58 5.06 -0.85
N ASN A 207 9.40 5.04 -2.16
CA ASN A 207 10.33 4.41 -3.10
C ASN A 207 10.46 5.15 -4.45
N ASP A 208 10.13 6.45 -4.52
CA ASP A 208 10.11 7.24 -5.77
C ASP A 208 9.18 6.68 -6.86
N THR A 209 8.02 6.15 -6.48
CA THR A 209 7.08 5.49 -7.39
C THR A 209 6.84 6.28 -8.67
N CYS A 210 6.55 7.58 -8.59
CA CYS A 210 6.26 8.41 -9.76
C CYS A 210 7.45 8.50 -10.72
N LYS A 211 8.66 8.78 -10.20
CA LYS A 211 9.88 8.86 -11.02
C LYS A 211 10.22 7.52 -11.67
N LYS A 212 10.16 6.41 -10.91
CA LYS A 212 10.38 5.08 -11.45
C LYS A 212 9.35 4.72 -12.51
N GLY A 213 8.07 5.08 -12.28
CA GLY A 213 7.00 4.89 -13.27
C GLY A 213 7.22 5.67 -14.56
N GLU A 214 7.64 6.94 -14.47
CA GLU A 214 7.98 7.75 -15.65
C GLU A 214 9.13 7.14 -16.47
N LEU A 215 10.20 6.68 -15.81
CA LEU A 215 11.32 6.02 -16.45
C LEU A 215 10.89 4.71 -17.14
N LEU A 216 10.07 3.93 -16.45
CA LEU A 216 9.53 2.69 -17.00
C LEU A 216 8.64 2.95 -18.24
N LEU A 217 7.78 3.97 -18.22
CA LEU A 217 6.95 4.38 -19.36
C LEU A 217 7.76 4.90 -20.56
N ARG A 218 9.00 5.36 -20.32
CA ARG A 218 9.96 5.73 -21.37
C ARG A 218 10.74 4.53 -21.95
N GLY A 219 10.49 3.32 -21.44
CA GLY A 219 11.17 2.10 -21.88
C GLY A 219 12.55 1.90 -21.25
N GLU A 220 12.86 2.59 -20.15
CA GLU A 220 14.08 2.36 -19.39
C GLU A 220 14.00 1.07 -18.59
N LYS A 221 15.13 0.64 -17.98
CA LYS A 221 15.14 -0.53 -17.11
C LYS A 221 14.13 -0.37 -15.95
N ASN A 222 13.62 -1.50 -15.48
CA ASN A 222 12.70 -1.48 -14.35
C ASN A 222 13.44 -1.24 -13.03
N TYR A 223 13.42 0.02 -12.54
CA TYR A 223 14.03 0.45 -11.29
C TYR A 223 13.23 0.05 -10.04
N PHE A 224 12.07 -0.58 -10.17
CA PHE A 224 11.36 -1.19 -9.04
C PHE A 224 12.02 -2.49 -8.59
N ILE A 225 12.78 -3.16 -9.49
CA ILE A 225 13.53 -4.38 -9.17
C ILE A 225 14.84 -3.95 -8.51
N ASP A 226 14.88 -3.98 -7.18
CA ASP A 226 16.02 -3.55 -6.37
C ASP A 226 15.93 -4.23 -4.99
N ALA A 227 16.71 -5.28 -4.80
CA ALA A 227 16.68 -6.07 -3.56
C ALA A 227 17.24 -5.30 -2.33
N ASP A 228 18.02 -4.22 -2.55
CA ASP A 228 18.63 -3.46 -1.46
C ASP A 228 17.69 -2.36 -0.94
N ILE A 229 16.73 -1.90 -1.77
CA ILE A 229 15.86 -0.76 -1.44
C ILE A 229 14.98 -1.04 -0.22
N TRP A 230 14.55 -2.29 -0.02
CA TRP A 230 13.72 -2.68 1.12
C TRP A 230 14.41 -2.40 2.45
N HIS A 231 15.61 -2.93 2.64
CA HIS A 231 16.38 -2.72 3.86
C HIS A 231 16.82 -1.26 4.03
N THR A 232 17.16 -0.59 2.93
CA THR A 232 17.49 0.85 2.94
C THR A 232 16.31 1.68 3.43
N PHE A 233 15.09 1.37 2.96
CA PHE A 233 13.88 2.05 3.40
C PHE A 233 13.55 1.77 4.86
N LEU A 234 13.67 0.52 5.33
CA LEU A 234 13.44 0.19 6.74
C LEU A 234 14.44 0.90 7.68
N ASN A 235 15.71 1.03 7.27
CA ASN A 235 16.71 1.81 8.01
C ASN A 235 16.35 3.30 8.07
N PHE A 236 15.86 3.86 6.95
CA PHE A 236 15.35 5.23 6.91
C PHE A 236 14.15 5.42 7.85
N CYS A 237 13.20 4.49 7.88
CA CYS A 237 12.05 4.52 8.79
C CYS A 237 12.50 4.48 10.26
N GLU A 238 13.47 3.62 10.59
CA GLU A 238 14.01 3.53 11.95
C GLU A 238 14.69 4.84 12.39
N GLN A 239 15.52 5.42 11.53
CA GLN A 239 16.15 6.71 11.82
C GLN A 239 15.12 7.82 12.01
N ARG A 240 14.08 7.87 11.19
CA ARG A 240 13.01 8.87 11.33
C ARG A 240 12.31 8.77 12.66
N VAL A 241 11.85 7.58 13.04
CA VAL A 241 11.13 7.41 14.32
C VAL A 241 12.03 7.71 15.52
N LYS A 242 13.31 7.31 15.47
CA LYS A 242 14.28 7.65 16.52
C LYS A 242 14.50 9.16 16.61
N ASN A 243 14.74 9.82 15.49
CA ASN A 243 15.01 11.27 15.46
C ASN A 243 13.83 12.09 16.00
N VAL A 244 12.57 11.77 15.62
CA VAL A 244 11.40 12.52 16.11
C VAL A 244 11.12 12.28 17.60
N ASN A 245 11.59 11.15 18.15
CA ASN A 245 11.41 10.80 19.57
C ASN A 245 12.66 11.03 20.45
N GLY A 246 13.78 11.46 19.87
CA GLY A 246 15.03 11.72 20.61
C GLY A 246 15.68 10.46 21.21
N ILE A 247 15.57 9.30 20.55
CA ILE A 247 16.08 7.99 21.01
C ILE A 247 17.07 7.38 20.02
#